data_03f6081f40ab66ee24637481208b3f35
#
_entry.id   03f6081f40ab66ee24637481208b3f35
#
_cell.length_a   1.000
_cell.length_b   1.000
_cell.length_c   1.000
_cell.angle_alpha   90.00
_cell.angle_beta   90.00
_cell.angle_gamma   90.00
#
_symmetry.space_group_name_H-M   'P 1'
#
loop_
_entity.id
_entity.type
_entity.pdbx_description
1 polymer ?
#
loop_
_entity_poly.entity_id
_entity_poly.type
_entity_poly.pdbx_seq_one_letter_code
_entity_poly.pdbx_strand_id
1 'polypeptide(L)'
;MRVSLAGFGKSALVAAFVTLLAIPSFAQVSLRDAFDNDGDNKADYVIFRPSNNRWYFLRSNGTIREQEFGVANTDWMVPGDYDGDGIGDTAVWRESTGLWYRINSSTTTFTIHGWGEPGDEPIARDYDGDGKTDMAVVRRSGGVMTWFLFFSSTNGYESRQFGVSTDF
;
A
#
# COMPACT_ATOMS: atom_id res chain seq x y z
N MET A 1 -3.11 -61.42 61.55
CA MET A 1 -3.57 -61.17 60.18
C MET A 1 -3.18 -59.70 59.77
N ARG A 2 -2.14 -59.54 59.00
CA ARG A 2 -1.57 -58.21 58.65
C ARG A 2 -2.16 -57.79 57.34
N VAL A 3 -2.79 -56.62 57.29
CA VAL A 3 -3.26 -55.99 56.09
C VAL A 3 -2.19 -54.98 55.64
N SER A 4 -1.66 -55.18 54.41
CA SER A 4 -0.68 -54.32 53.78
C SER A 4 -1.38 -53.16 53.04
N LEU A 5 -0.99 -51.95 53.34
CA LEU A 5 -1.43 -50.73 52.60
C LEU A 5 -0.56 -50.56 51.36
N ALA A 6 -1.17 -50.71 50.21
CA ALA A 6 -0.55 -50.40 48.89
C ALA A 6 -0.51 -48.92 48.68
N GLY A 7 0.58 -48.51 48.03
CA GLY A 7 0.99 -47.12 47.86
C GLY A 7 0.12 -46.26 46.91
N PHE A 8 0.07 -45.00 47.24
CA PHE A 8 -0.49 -43.93 46.40
C PHE A 8 0.44 -43.62 45.27
N GLY A 9 0.01 -43.88 44.05
CA GLY A 9 0.66 -43.43 42.86
C GLY A 9 0.54 -41.91 42.69
N LYS A 10 1.68 -41.25 42.57
CA LYS A 10 1.74 -39.83 42.24
C LYS A 10 1.41 -39.64 40.75
N SER A 11 0.24 -39.11 40.46
CA SER A 11 -0.09 -38.63 39.10
C SER A 11 0.68 -37.37 38.81
N ALA A 12 1.65 -37.47 37.91
CA ALA A 12 2.34 -36.28 37.38
C ALA A 12 1.42 -35.56 36.36
N LEU A 13 1.01 -34.37 36.73
CA LEU A 13 0.30 -33.46 35.80
C LEU A 13 1.31 -32.91 34.79
N VAL A 14 1.26 -33.40 33.56
CA VAL A 14 2.03 -32.83 32.47
C VAL A 14 1.26 -31.58 32.00
N ALA A 15 1.73 -30.41 32.42
CA ALA A 15 1.25 -29.13 31.85
C ALA A 15 1.81 -28.98 30.45
N ALA A 16 0.97 -29.18 29.44
CA ALA A 16 1.31 -28.85 28.07
C ALA A 16 1.36 -27.31 27.91
N PHE A 17 2.56 -26.74 27.83
CA PHE A 17 2.74 -25.36 27.39
C PHE A 17 2.41 -25.27 25.91
N VAL A 18 1.24 -24.78 25.55
CA VAL A 18 0.93 -24.35 24.20
C VAL A 18 1.60 -23.00 24.01
N THR A 19 2.80 -23.01 23.42
CA THR A 19 3.42 -21.78 22.92
C THR A 19 2.57 -21.30 21.74
N LEU A 20 1.77 -20.28 21.98
CA LEU A 20 1.08 -19.55 20.93
C LEU A 20 2.17 -18.81 20.13
N LEU A 21 2.62 -19.39 19.01
CA LEU A 21 3.45 -18.68 18.05
C LEU A 21 2.60 -17.54 17.48
N ALA A 22 2.94 -16.32 17.83
CA ALA A 22 2.38 -15.15 17.18
C ALA A 22 2.79 -15.25 15.69
N ILE A 23 1.84 -15.60 14.82
CA ILE A 23 2.02 -15.51 13.38
C ILE A 23 2.14 -14.02 13.11
N PRO A 24 3.26 -13.53 12.50
CA PRO A 24 3.32 -12.14 12.10
C PRO A 24 2.13 -11.90 11.17
N SER A 25 1.25 -10.99 11.53
CA SER A 25 0.24 -10.48 10.64
C SER A 25 0.99 -9.69 9.58
N PHE A 26 1.21 -10.30 8.42
CA PHE A 26 1.64 -9.53 7.26
C PHE A 26 0.51 -8.54 6.98
N ALA A 27 0.79 -7.26 7.17
CA ALA A 27 -0.13 -6.21 6.82
C ALA A 27 -0.32 -6.29 5.29
N GLN A 28 -1.44 -6.87 4.88
CA GLN A 28 -1.82 -6.88 3.48
C GLN A 28 -2.32 -5.47 3.17
N VAL A 29 -1.48 -4.66 2.52
CA VAL A 29 -1.95 -3.39 1.95
C VAL A 29 -3.05 -3.73 0.97
N SER A 30 -4.25 -3.34 1.30
CA SER A 30 -5.40 -3.50 0.45
C SER A 30 -5.61 -2.20 -0.34
N LEU A 31 -6.36 -2.28 -1.45
CA LEU A 31 -6.86 -1.08 -2.14
C LEU A 31 -7.54 -0.10 -1.17
N ARG A 32 -8.03 -0.60 -0.06
CA ARG A 32 -8.62 0.17 1.03
C ARG A 32 -7.64 1.18 1.61
N ASP A 33 -6.40 0.79 1.86
CA ASP A 33 -5.41 1.62 2.57
C ASP A 33 -5.01 2.84 1.73
N ALA A 34 -5.02 2.71 0.39
CA ALA A 34 -4.83 3.84 -0.52
C ALA A 34 -5.91 4.93 -0.41
N PHE A 35 -7.08 4.58 0.10
CA PHE A 35 -8.25 5.47 0.22
C PHE A 35 -8.73 5.64 1.65
N ASP A 36 -8.10 5.04 2.65
CA ASP A 36 -8.34 5.34 4.06
C ASP A 36 -7.56 6.61 4.42
N ASN A 37 -8.25 7.71 4.64
CA ASN A 37 -7.64 9.02 4.91
C ASN A 37 -7.83 9.49 6.36
N ASP A 38 -8.32 8.62 7.25
CA ASP A 38 -8.42 8.91 8.67
C ASP A 38 -7.96 7.76 9.60
N GLY A 39 -7.54 6.63 9.03
CA GLY A 39 -6.97 5.50 9.76
C GLY A 39 -8.02 4.64 10.48
N ASP A 40 -9.28 4.69 10.05
CA ASP A 40 -10.36 3.91 10.66
C ASP A 40 -10.52 2.50 10.05
N ASN A 41 -9.64 2.13 9.12
CA ASN A 41 -9.63 0.89 8.36
C ASN A 41 -10.82 0.72 7.41
N LYS A 42 -11.38 1.82 6.91
CA LYS A 42 -12.37 1.83 5.83
C LYS A 42 -11.95 2.79 4.73
N ALA A 43 -12.22 2.41 3.50
CA ALA A 43 -11.98 3.31 2.38
C ALA A 43 -12.95 4.51 2.43
N ASP A 44 -12.41 5.69 2.22
CA ASP A 44 -13.14 6.95 2.09
C ASP A 44 -13.50 7.24 0.64
N TYR A 45 -14.43 8.19 0.45
CA TYR A 45 -14.71 8.69 -0.89
C TYR A 45 -13.69 9.79 -1.24
N VAL A 46 -12.93 9.57 -2.30
CA VAL A 46 -11.91 10.52 -2.75
C VAL A 46 -12.23 10.99 -4.16
N ILE A 47 -12.23 12.30 -4.37
CA ILE A 47 -12.37 12.90 -5.68
C ILE A 47 -11.31 13.98 -5.91
N PHE A 48 -10.82 14.09 -7.13
CA PHE A 48 -10.04 15.23 -7.59
C PHE A 48 -10.90 16.13 -8.46
N ARG A 49 -10.84 17.45 -8.22
CA ARG A 49 -11.57 18.44 -9.01
C ARG A 49 -10.62 19.22 -9.91
N PRO A 50 -10.64 18.97 -11.22
CA PRO A 50 -9.70 19.61 -12.16
C PRO A 50 -9.81 21.13 -12.20
N SER A 51 -11.01 21.70 -11.97
CA SER A 51 -11.23 23.16 -12.08
C SER A 51 -10.49 23.98 -11.02
N ASN A 52 -10.00 23.35 -9.94
CA ASN A 52 -9.27 24.04 -8.87
C ASN A 52 -8.09 23.23 -8.33
N ASN A 53 -7.67 22.13 -9.01
CA ASN A 53 -6.58 21.23 -8.60
C ASN A 53 -6.72 20.73 -7.16
N ARG A 54 -7.95 20.45 -6.71
CA ARG A 54 -8.21 20.13 -5.32
C ARG A 54 -8.76 18.71 -5.16
N TRP A 55 -8.19 18.01 -4.18
CA TRP A 55 -8.68 16.75 -3.66
C TRP A 55 -9.71 17.00 -2.58
N TYR A 56 -10.77 16.21 -2.57
CA TYR A 56 -11.80 16.18 -1.55
C TYR A 56 -11.92 14.76 -1.02
N PHE A 57 -11.79 14.62 0.29
CA PHE A 57 -11.88 13.36 1.01
C PHE A 57 -13.13 13.41 1.89
N LEU A 58 -14.16 12.65 1.55
CA LEU A 58 -15.32 12.45 2.44
C LEU A 58 -15.05 11.19 3.25
N ARG A 59 -14.66 11.37 4.48
CA ARG A 59 -14.29 10.33 5.41
C ARG A 59 -15.50 9.54 5.90
N SER A 60 -15.29 8.30 6.34
CA SER A 60 -16.33 7.40 6.81
C SER A 60 -17.11 7.96 8.01
N ASN A 61 -16.49 8.85 8.79
CA ASN A 61 -17.12 9.59 9.90
C ASN A 61 -17.95 10.80 9.45
N GLY A 62 -18.08 11.07 8.15
CA GLY A 62 -18.83 12.17 7.57
C GLY A 62 -18.09 13.51 7.52
N THR A 63 -16.82 13.59 7.96
CA THR A 63 -16.03 14.82 7.86
C THR A 63 -15.41 14.96 6.46
N ILE A 64 -15.19 16.20 6.03
CA ILE A 64 -14.55 16.52 4.75
C ILE A 64 -13.19 17.13 5.01
N ARG A 65 -12.15 16.56 4.34
CA ARG A 65 -10.83 17.19 4.22
C ARG A 65 -10.64 17.65 2.78
N GLU A 66 -10.00 18.78 2.60
CA GLU A 66 -9.63 19.30 1.28
C GLU A 66 -8.12 19.53 1.21
N GLN A 67 -7.54 19.29 0.03
CA GLN A 67 -6.12 19.54 -0.21
C GLN A 67 -5.89 19.94 -1.65
N GLU A 68 -5.24 21.07 -1.88
CA GLU A 68 -4.77 21.47 -3.21
C GLU A 68 -3.45 20.77 -3.51
N PHE A 69 -3.42 19.95 -4.58
CA PHE A 69 -2.23 19.21 -4.96
C PHE A 69 -2.37 18.64 -6.38
N GLY A 70 -1.27 18.67 -7.14
CA GLY A 70 -1.24 18.22 -8.53
C GLY A 70 -1.75 19.27 -9.52
N VAL A 71 -1.64 18.95 -10.79
CA VAL A 71 -2.04 19.81 -11.91
C VAL A 71 -2.99 19.05 -12.83
N ALA A 72 -4.20 19.56 -12.99
CA ALA A 72 -5.20 18.95 -13.86
C ALA A 72 -4.70 18.78 -15.30
N ASN A 73 -5.10 17.70 -15.95
CA ASN A 73 -4.72 17.32 -17.33
C ASN A 73 -3.23 17.12 -17.56
N THR A 74 -2.41 17.13 -16.50
CA THR A 74 -0.96 16.93 -16.57
C THR A 74 -0.54 15.75 -15.70
N ASP A 75 -1.20 15.59 -14.55
CA ASP A 75 -0.83 14.64 -13.53
C ASP A 75 -1.86 13.50 -13.45
N TRP A 76 -1.36 12.28 -13.28
CA TRP A 76 -2.15 11.10 -12.94
C TRP A 76 -2.29 11.01 -11.43
N MET A 77 -3.51 10.75 -10.95
CA MET A 77 -3.75 10.53 -9.52
C MET A 77 -3.29 9.13 -9.15
N VAL A 78 -2.37 9.03 -8.21
CA VAL A 78 -1.76 7.77 -7.75
C VAL A 78 -1.73 7.70 -6.21
N PRO A 79 -2.89 7.84 -5.53
CA PRO A 79 -2.92 7.74 -4.08
C PRO A 79 -2.48 6.36 -3.61
N GLY A 80 -1.83 6.30 -2.45
CA GLY A 80 -1.36 5.06 -1.85
C GLY A 80 -0.74 5.34 -0.48
N ASP A 81 -0.54 4.33 0.32
CA ASP A 81 0.23 4.42 1.55
C ASP A 81 1.72 4.19 1.23
N TYR A 82 2.47 5.25 0.95
CA TYR A 82 3.88 5.16 0.57
C TYR A 82 4.83 5.22 1.77
N ASP A 83 4.37 5.72 2.90
CA ASP A 83 5.19 5.80 4.11
C ASP A 83 4.93 4.68 5.12
N GLY A 84 3.84 3.91 4.95
CA GLY A 84 3.52 2.70 5.71
C GLY A 84 2.85 2.97 7.04
N ASP A 85 2.13 4.10 7.17
CA ASP A 85 1.39 4.44 8.39
C ASP A 85 -0.05 3.90 8.42
N GLY A 86 -0.49 3.25 7.34
CA GLY A 86 -1.85 2.72 7.17
C GLY A 86 -2.86 3.76 6.68
N ILE A 87 -2.42 4.99 6.38
CA ILE A 87 -3.25 6.08 5.88
C ILE A 87 -2.82 6.44 4.46
N GLY A 88 -3.77 6.67 3.58
CA GLY A 88 -3.50 7.02 2.19
C GLY A 88 -2.82 8.40 2.03
N ASP A 89 -1.68 8.41 1.34
CA ASP A 89 -0.96 9.60 0.95
C ASP A 89 -1.60 10.26 -0.27
N THR A 90 -1.49 11.58 -0.36
CA THR A 90 -1.88 12.31 -1.57
C THR A 90 -0.72 12.28 -2.55
N ALA A 91 -0.89 11.63 -3.68
CA ALA A 91 0.19 11.46 -4.66
C ALA A 91 -0.28 11.65 -6.09
N VAL A 92 0.60 12.19 -6.93
CA VAL A 92 0.42 12.32 -8.37
C VAL A 92 1.69 11.92 -9.11
N TRP A 93 1.52 11.37 -10.30
CA TRP A 93 2.60 11.12 -11.24
C TRP A 93 2.47 12.02 -12.47
N ARG A 94 3.55 12.69 -12.85
CA ARG A 94 3.60 13.57 -14.00
C ARG A 94 4.21 12.88 -15.20
N GLU A 95 3.39 12.54 -16.16
CA GLU A 95 3.78 11.79 -17.35
C GLU A 95 4.93 12.47 -18.12
N SER A 96 4.86 13.77 -18.32
CA SER A 96 5.85 14.51 -19.12
C SER A 96 7.26 14.48 -18.55
N THR A 97 7.43 14.13 -17.28
CA THR A 97 8.73 14.13 -16.58
C THR A 97 9.08 12.82 -15.92
N GLY A 98 8.13 11.87 -15.80
CA GLY A 98 8.30 10.63 -15.03
C GLY A 98 8.43 10.87 -13.52
N LEU A 99 8.00 12.02 -13.01
CA LEU A 99 8.15 12.38 -11.60
C LEU A 99 6.90 12.06 -10.79
N TRP A 100 7.11 11.41 -9.65
CA TRP A 100 6.14 11.15 -8.60
C TRP A 100 6.25 12.25 -7.54
N TYR A 101 5.15 12.93 -7.28
CA TYR A 101 5.03 13.96 -6.25
C TYR A 101 4.09 13.44 -5.17
N ARG A 102 4.51 13.49 -3.90
CA ARG A 102 3.73 12.93 -2.79
C ARG A 102 3.74 13.86 -1.58
N ILE A 103 2.64 13.85 -0.85
CA ILE A 103 2.54 14.41 0.49
C ILE A 103 2.21 13.26 1.44
N ASN A 104 3.16 12.89 2.28
CA ASN A 104 3.02 11.82 3.24
C ASN A 104 2.00 12.19 4.32
N SER A 105 1.11 11.27 4.66
CA SER A 105 0.03 11.47 5.65
C SER A 105 0.57 11.64 7.06
N SER A 106 1.58 10.82 7.46
CA SER A 106 2.16 10.80 8.80
C SER A 106 2.91 12.09 9.17
N THR A 107 3.59 12.71 8.20
CA THR A 107 4.52 13.81 8.45
C THR A 107 4.16 15.10 7.72
N THR A 108 3.22 15.04 6.77
CA THR A 108 2.94 16.11 5.80
C THR A 108 4.16 16.50 4.95
N THR A 109 5.18 15.64 4.88
CA THR A 109 6.39 15.88 4.11
C THR A 109 6.11 15.76 2.63
N PHE A 110 6.53 16.77 1.86
CA PHE A 110 6.52 16.72 0.42
C PHE A 110 7.77 16.00 -0.10
N THR A 111 7.57 15.02 -1.00
CA THR A 111 8.66 14.25 -1.61
C THR A 111 8.51 14.20 -3.12
N ILE A 112 9.63 14.09 -3.82
CA ILE A 112 9.70 13.91 -5.28
C ILE A 112 10.59 12.73 -5.58
N HIS A 113 10.13 11.83 -6.46
CA HIS A 113 10.93 10.70 -6.93
C HIS A 113 10.73 10.48 -8.43
N GLY A 114 11.83 10.19 -9.16
CA GLY A 114 11.78 9.90 -10.59
C GLY A 114 11.61 8.42 -10.85
N TRP A 115 10.51 8.01 -11.50
CA TRP A 115 10.29 6.64 -11.94
C TRP A 115 9.29 6.60 -13.09
N GLY A 116 9.66 5.93 -14.18
CA GLY A 116 8.89 5.92 -15.43
C GLY A 116 9.36 6.96 -16.43
N GLU A 117 8.82 6.89 -17.63
CA GLU A 117 9.12 7.75 -18.77
C GLU A 117 7.83 8.27 -19.42
N PRO A 118 7.90 9.35 -20.22
CA PRO A 118 6.74 9.81 -20.97
C PRO A 118 6.11 8.70 -21.83
N GLY A 119 4.80 8.55 -21.75
CA GLY A 119 4.02 7.50 -22.42
C GLY A 119 3.84 6.20 -21.60
N ASP A 120 4.42 6.12 -20.40
CA ASP A 120 4.10 5.07 -19.45
C ASP A 120 2.75 5.34 -18.76
N GLU A 121 2.16 4.31 -18.15
CA GLU A 121 0.92 4.40 -17.37
C GLU A 121 1.22 4.01 -15.91
N PRO A 122 0.90 4.84 -14.90
CA PRO A 122 1.20 4.51 -13.51
C PRO A 122 0.22 3.47 -12.94
N ILE A 123 0.76 2.51 -12.20
CA ILE A 123 0.01 1.38 -11.61
C ILE A 123 0.47 1.07 -10.19
N ALA A 124 0.63 2.10 -9.37
CA ALA A 124 1.12 1.99 -7.99
C ALA A 124 0.32 0.98 -7.15
N ARG A 125 1.03 0.05 -6.48
CA ARG A 125 0.50 -0.96 -5.54
C ARG A 125 1.66 -1.45 -4.67
N ASP A 126 1.35 -2.22 -3.63
CA ASP A 126 2.34 -3.03 -2.93
C ASP A 126 2.60 -4.31 -3.73
N TYR A 127 3.76 -4.40 -4.39
CA TYR A 127 4.15 -5.54 -5.22
C TYR A 127 5.10 -6.51 -4.52
N ASP A 128 5.75 -6.09 -3.43
CA ASP A 128 6.69 -6.93 -2.69
C ASP A 128 6.15 -7.37 -1.31
N GLY A 129 5.01 -6.87 -0.89
CA GLY A 129 4.30 -7.30 0.32
C GLY A 129 4.86 -6.69 1.60
N ASP A 130 5.55 -5.55 1.52
CA ASP A 130 6.15 -4.89 2.69
C ASP A 130 5.16 -4.00 3.46
N GLY A 131 3.95 -3.83 2.94
CA GLY A 131 2.91 -2.99 3.54
C GLY A 131 2.91 -1.56 3.05
N LYS A 132 3.77 -1.19 2.10
CA LYS A 132 3.82 0.13 1.48
C LYS A 132 3.48 0.07 -0.01
N THR A 133 3.05 1.19 -0.51
CA THR A 133 2.83 1.33 -1.96
C THR A 133 4.15 1.51 -2.68
N ASP A 134 4.40 0.67 -3.69
CA ASP A 134 5.51 0.77 -4.61
C ASP A 134 5.18 1.69 -5.78
N MET A 135 6.19 2.37 -6.32
CA MET A 135 6.04 3.11 -7.57
C MET A 135 6.19 2.16 -8.76
N ALA A 136 5.17 2.08 -9.57
CA ALA A 136 5.17 1.19 -10.71
C ALA A 136 4.53 1.85 -11.93
N VAL A 137 5.07 1.52 -13.11
CA VAL A 137 4.53 1.95 -14.40
C VAL A 137 4.47 0.80 -15.38
N VAL A 138 3.56 0.89 -16.34
CA VAL A 138 3.47 -0.03 -17.48
C VAL A 138 3.80 0.72 -18.75
N ARG A 139 4.67 0.11 -19.55
CA ARG A 139 5.04 0.59 -20.90
C ARG A 139 4.48 -0.32 -21.96
N ARG A 140 3.78 0.26 -22.93
CA ARG A 140 3.25 -0.44 -24.09
C ARG A 140 4.11 -0.15 -25.30
N SER A 141 4.92 -1.12 -25.74
CA SER A 141 5.83 -0.94 -26.88
C SER A 141 6.06 -2.25 -27.61
N GLY A 142 6.15 -2.20 -28.94
CA GLY A 142 6.47 -3.37 -29.76
C GLY A 142 5.45 -4.52 -29.67
N GLY A 143 4.18 -4.22 -29.34
CA GLY A 143 3.14 -5.25 -29.20
C GLY A 143 3.09 -5.94 -27.83
N VAL A 144 3.99 -5.58 -26.91
CA VAL A 144 4.07 -6.15 -25.57
C VAL A 144 3.83 -5.09 -24.50
N MET A 145 3.46 -5.54 -23.29
CA MET A 145 3.35 -4.76 -22.09
C MET A 145 4.51 -5.12 -21.16
N THR A 146 5.26 -4.11 -20.71
CA THR A 146 6.37 -4.27 -19.77
C THR A 146 6.07 -3.49 -18.49
N TRP A 147 6.12 -4.17 -17.36
CA TRP A 147 5.95 -3.66 -16.02
C TRP A 147 7.29 -3.24 -15.47
N PHE A 148 7.41 -2.02 -14.95
CA PHE A 148 8.59 -1.52 -14.27
C PHE A 148 8.21 -1.17 -12.83
N LEU A 149 8.78 -1.90 -11.87
CA LEU A 149 8.49 -1.81 -10.45
C LEU A 149 9.68 -1.20 -9.71
N PHE A 150 9.42 -0.26 -8.82
CA PHE A 150 10.40 0.29 -7.89
C PHE A 150 9.92 0.01 -6.47
N PHE A 151 10.64 -0.85 -5.75
CA PHE A 151 10.25 -1.37 -4.45
C PHE A 151 10.56 -0.42 -3.31
N SER A 152 9.58 -0.15 -2.45
CA SER A 152 9.71 0.70 -1.27
C SER A 152 10.64 0.08 -0.22
N SER A 153 10.61 -1.26 -0.06
CA SER A 153 11.36 -2.00 0.95
C SER A 153 12.88 -1.95 0.76
N THR A 154 13.34 -1.96 -0.49
CA THR A 154 14.77 -2.11 -0.82
C THR A 154 15.35 -0.95 -1.61
N ASN A 155 14.53 -0.04 -2.13
CA ASN A 155 14.88 0.91 -3.19
C ASN A 155 15.45 0.22 -4.44
N GLY A 156 15.14 -1.07 -4.62
CA GLY A 156 15.49 -1.85 -5.80
C GLY A 156 14.43 -1.74 -6.88
N TYR A 157 14.71 -2.28 -8.04
CA TYR A 157 13.73 -2.29 -9.13
C TYR A 157 13.72 -3.63 -9.88
N GLU A 158 12.60 -3.91 -10.52
CA GLU A 158 12.40 -5.07 -11.41
C GLU A 158 11.68 -4.61 -12.67
N SER A 159 11.96 -5.30 -13.80
CA SER A 159 11.13 -5.19 -14.99
C SER A 159 10.68 -6.57 -15.46
N ARG A 160 9.42 -6.67 -15.87
CA ARG A 160 8.82 -7.93 -16.32
C ARG A 160 7.89 -7.70 -17.51
N GLN A 161 8.06 -8.49 -18.57
CA GLN A 161 7.09 -8.54 -19.65
C GLN A 161 5.94 -9.45 -19.26
N PHE A 162 4.73 -8.88 -19.24
CA PHE A 162 3.50 -9.62 -19.01
C PHE A 162 2.34 -8.86 -19.65
N GLY A 163 1.67 -9.49 -20.58
CA GLY A 163 0.57 -8.92 -21.36
C GLY A 163 1.01 -8.45 -22.75
N VAL A 164 0.00 -8.14 -23.57
CA VAL A 164 0.17 -7.53 -24.89
C VAL A 164 -0.27 -6.06 -24.85
N SER A 165 0.21 -5.25 -25.80
CA SER A 165 0.00 -3.79 -25.78
C SER A 165 -1.48 -3.35 -25.87
N THR A 166 -2.40 -4.26 -26.13
CA THR A 166 -3.87 -4.03 -26.21
C THR A 166 -4.62 -4.46 -24.95
N ASP A 167 -3.96 -5.04 -23.96
CA ASP A 167 -4.58 -5.45 -22.70
C ASP A 167 -4.96 -4.23 -21.84
N PHE A 168 -5.99 -4.34 -21.01
CA PHE A 168 -6.82 -3.51 -20.14
C PHE A 168 -8.19 -3.25 -20.69
#